data_025c3f8c4b3520c903f2f373867271e0
#
_entry.id   025c3f8c4b3520c903f2f373867271e0
#
_cell.length_a   1.000
_cell.length_b   1.000
_cell.length_c   1.000
_cell.angle_alpha   90.00
_cell.angle_beta   90.00
_cell.angle_gamma   90.00
#
_symmetry.space_group_name_H-M   'P 1'
#
loop_
_entity.id
_entity.type
_entity.pdbx_description
1 polymer ?
#
loop_
_entity_poly.entity_id
_entity_poly.type
_entity_poly.pdbx_seq_one_letter_code
_entity_poly.pdbx_strand_id
1 'polypeptide(L)'
;MQKIILSFFLMVFLSGTGFAQDPVKWYTFEEALDLQQIEQRKIVIDVYTQWCGWCKRMDKSTFQKTHIANYLNEKYYPVKLDAEQKESITFAGQTFNFVDQGKGRSYHEFALAVTRGQLSYPTLVFIDESMSIIQSIPGFRTAQEFEIIMTYFGENNHKEIPWSSYQSDYVPMRLKFKEDKLKKEQPIVPAKFNGNR
;
A
#
# COMPACT_ATOMS: atom_id res chain seq x y z
N MET A 1 52.42 37.03 32.29
CA MET A 1 51.04 37.27 31.93
C MET A 1 50.78 36.39 30.73
N GLN A 2 50.24 35.23 30.99
CA GLN A 2 50.06 34.13 29.98
C GLN A 2 48.63 34.18 29.48
N LYS A 3 48.43 34.48 28.18
CA LYS A 3 47.12 34.55 27.56
C LYS A 3 46.71 33.12 27.17
N ILE A 4 45.74 32.57 27.87
CA ILE A 4 45.08 31.28 27.55
C ILE A 4 44.07 31.56 26.45
N ILE A 5 44.34 31.08 25.23
CA ILE A 5 43.41 31.07 24.11
C ILE A 5 42.55 29.82 24.26
N LEU A 6 41.30 29.99 24.69
CA LEU A 6 40.31 28.93 24.78
C LEU A 6 39.71 28.71 23.38
N SER A 7 40.19 27.67 22.69
CA SER A 7 39.66 27.27 21.40
C SER A 7 38.34 26.51 21.62
N PHE A 8 37.23 27.18 21.36
CA PHE A 8 35.88 26.58 21.40
C PHE A 8 35.64 25.76 20.12
N PHE A 9 35.88 24.45 20.21
CA PHE A 9 35.62 23.52 19.12
C PHE A 9 34.09 23.31 19.04
N LEU A 10 33.41 24.07 18.17
CA LEU A 10 32.00 23.94 17.89
C LEU A 10 31.77 22.63 17.09
N MET A 11 31.47 21.57 17.83
CA MET A 11 31.09 20.26 17.24
C MET A 11 29.68 20.37 16.68
N VAL A 12 29.57 20.70 15.39
CA VAL A 12 28.30 20.67 14.67
C VAL A 12 27.91 19.19 14.52
N PHE A 13 27.03 18.73 15.39
CA PHE A 13 26.32 17.48 15.19
C PHE A 13 25.41 17.64 13.95
N LEU A 14 25.87 17.20 12.79
CA LEU A 14 24.99 16.92 11.67
C LEU A 14 24.09 15.74 12.09
N SER A 15 22.96 16.07 12.68
CA SER A 15 21.85 15.11 12.84
C SER A 15 21.36 14.76 11.44
N GLY A 16 21.95 13.73 10.86
CA GLY A 16 21.42 13.11 9.66
C GLY A 16 20.00 12.63 9.99
N THR A 17 18.99 13.36 9.53
CA THR A 17 17.61 12.87 9.51
C THR A 17 17.59 11.71 8.52
N GLY A 18 17.93 10.52 9.01
CA GLY A 18 17.65 9.30 8.30
C GLY A 18 16.15 9.30 8.07
N PHE A 19 15.71 9.35 6.80
CA PHE A 19 14.33 9.10 6.46
C PHE A 19 14.04 7.66 6.88
N ALA A 20 13.50 7.49 8.10
CA ALA A 20 12.97 6.22 8.53
C ALA A 20 11.87 5.85 7.51
N GLN A 21 12.00 4.68 6.93
CA GLN A 21 10.99 4.15 6.04
C GLN A 21 9.74 3.88 6.88
N ASP A 22 8.65 4.58 6.60
CA ASP A 22 7.39 4.30 7.26
C ASP A 22 6.86 2.95 6.75
N PRO A 23 6.64 1.99 7.67
CA PRO A 23 6.04 0.71 7.28
C PRO A 23 4.58 0.93 6.82
N VAL A 24 3.99 -0.09 6.18
CA VAL A 24 2.55 -0.08 5.92
C VAL A 24 1.80 0.03 7.24
N LYS A 25 0.94 1.02 7.35
CA LYS A 25 0.07 1.22 8.51
C LYS A 25 -1.15 0.31 8.35
N TRP A 26 -1.05 -0.87 8.91
CA TRP A 26 -2.14 -1.84 8.87
C TRP A 26 -3.25 -1.50 9.88
N TYR A 27 -4.48 -1.69 9.45
CA TYR A 27 -5.69 -1.50 10.23
C TYR A 27 -6.46 -2.81 10.39
N THR A 28 -7.33 -2.89 11.38
CA THR A 28 -8.44 -3.83 11.37
C THR A 28 -9.49 -3.35 10.37
N PHE A 29 -10.46 -4.19 10.03
CA PHE A 29 -11.53 -3.78 9.13
C PHE A 29 -12.41 -2.69 9.77
N GLU A 30 -12.68 -2.80 11.07
CA GLU A 30 -13.45 -1.83 11.84
C GLU A 30 -12.76 -0.47 11.91
N GLU A 31 -11.45 -0.44 12.17
CA GLU A 31 -10.67 0.81 12.14
C GLU A 31 -10.72 1.48 10.76
N ALA A 32 -10.67 0.68 9.69
CA ALA A 32 -10.80 1.22 8.34
C ALA A 32 -12.20 1.78 8.07
N LEU A 33 -13.27 1.16 8.61
CA LEU A 33 -14.63 1.69 8.53
C LEU A 33 -14.78 3.03 9.27
N ASP A 34 -14.20 3.16 10.46
CA ASP A 34 -14.21 4.41 11.22
C ASP A 34 -13.50 5.54 10.46
N LEU A 35 -12.35 5.23 9.85
CA LEU A 35 -11.61 6.19 9.04
C LEU A 35 -12.36 6.60 7.78
N GLN A 36 -13.14 5.71 7.16
CA GLN A 36 -14.00 6.01 6.01
C GLN A 36 -15.06 7.10 6.32
N GLN A 37 -15.47 7.25 7.59
CA GLN A 37 -16.40 8.31 8.00
C GLN A 37 -15.74 9.69 8.00
N ILE A 38 -14.40 9.73 8.11
CA ILE A 38 -13.61 10.97 8.17
C ILE A 38 -13.13 11.35 6.77
N GLU A 39 -12.51 10.41 6.06
CA GLU A 39 -11.99 10.58 4.73
C GLU A 39 -12.23 9.30 3.91
N GLN A 40 -12.96 9.42 2.82
CA GLN A 40 -13.25 8.28 1.95
C GLN A 40 -12.02 7.91 1.12
N ARG A 41 -11.50 6.70 1.34
CA ARG A 41 -10.42 6.08 0.56
C ARG A 41 -10.80 4.66 0.19
N LYS A 42 -10.12 4.12 -0.80
CA LYS A 42 -10.19 2.68 -1.09
C LYS A 42 -9.61 1.87 0.06
N ILE A 43 -10.12 0.64 0.22
CA ILE A 43 -9.54 -0.33 1.15
C ILE A 43 -8.85 -1.42 0.33
N VAL A 44 -7.68 -1.84 0.79
CA VAL A 44 -7.04 -3.08 0.34
C VAL A 44 -6.90 -4.02 1.52
N ILE A 45 -7.50 -5.21 1.40
CA ILE A 45 -7.43 -6.24 2.45
C ILE A 45 -6.42 -7.29 2.04
N ASP A 46 -5.45 -7.56 2.89
CA ASP A 46 -4.62 -8.76 2.81
C ASP A 46 -5.23 -9.84 3.69
N VAL A 47 -5.87 -10.81 3.04
CA VAL A 47 -6.49 -11.96 3.69
C VAL A 47 -5.43 -13.03 3.88
N TYR A 48 -5.13 -13.36 5.13
CA TYR A 48 -4.04 -14.27 5.49
C TYR A 48 -4.45 -15.27 6.57
N THR A 49 -3.57 -16.20 6.91
CA THR A 49 -3.63 -17.01 8.10
C THR A 49 -2.26 -17.08 8.78
N GLN A 50 -2.22 -17.38 10.09
CA GLN A 50 -0.98 -17.41 10.87
C GLN A 50 0.01 -18.48 10.38
N TRP A 51 -0.47 -19.56 9.80
CA TRP A 51 0.36 -20.65 9.26
C TRP A 51 0.79 -20.46 7.81
N CYS A 52 0.27 -19.44 7.09
CA CYS A 52 0.51 -19.21 5.68
C CYS A 52 1.96 -18.74 5.40
N GLY A 53 2.80 -19.62 4.87
CA GLY A 53 4.19 -19.30 4.53
C GLY A 53 4.33 -18.25 3.41
N TRP A 54 3.45 -18.29 2.40
CA TRP A 54 3.44 -17.31 1.30
C TRP A 54 2.99 -15.93 1.76
N CYS A 55 2.09 -15.84 2.75
CA CYS A 55 1.69 -14.57 3.35
C CYS A 55 2.88 -13.92 4.06
N LYS A 56 3.59 -14.68 4.90
CA LYS A 56 4.82 -14.22 5.57
C LYS A 56 5.90 -13.78 4.59
N ARG A 57 6.00 -14.45 3.43
CA ARG A 57 6.91 -14.06 2.37
C ARG A 57 6.48 -12.73 1.73
N MET A 58 5.18 -12.55 1.46
CA MET A 58 4.64 -11.32 0.88
C MET A 58 4.83 -10.12 1.84
N ASP A 59 4.61 -10.32 3.13
CA ASP A 59 4.91 -9.32 4.16
C ASP A 59 6.34 -8.82 4.07
N LYS A 60 7.32 -9.72 3.95
CA LYS A 60 8.75 -9.38 3.92
C LYS A 60 9.23 -8.83 2.58
N SER A 61 8.77 -9.38 1.48
CA SER A 61 9.33 -9.09 0.15
C SER A 61 8.57 -8.04 -0.66
N THR A 62 7.29 -7.83 -0.33
CA THR A 62 6.39 -6.92 -1.05
C THR A 62 6.02 -5.71 -0.21
N PHE A 63 5.35 -5.91 0.91
CA PHE A 63 4.82 -4.79 1.72
C PHE A 63 5.90 -3.95 2.41
N GLN A 64 7.10 -4.49 2.65
CA GLN A 64 8.21 -3.71 3.21
C GLN A 64 8.97 -2.85 2.19
N LYS A 65 8.56 -2.83 0.92
CA LYS A 65 9.17 -1.92 -0.05
C LYS A 65 8.64 -0.51 0.15
N THR A 66 9.55 0.47 0.33
CA THR A 66 9.22 1.87 0.63
C THR A 66 8.16 2.45 -0.30
N HIS A 67 8.31 2.28 -1.60
CA HIS A 67 7.35 2.79 -2.58
C HIS A 67 5.97 2.15 -2.46
N ILE A 68 5.90 0.86 -2.09
CA ILE A 68 4.64 0.16 -1.81
C ILE A 68 3.99 0.70 -0.55
N ALA A 69 4.76 0.77 0.56
CA ALA A 69 4.25 1.24 1.84
C ALA A 69 3.72 2.68 1.76
N ASN A 70 4.50 3.57 1.14
CA ASN A 70 4.10 4.97 0.96
C ASN A 70 2.82 5.10 0.14
N TYR A 71 2.72 4.38 -0.97
CA TYR A 71 1.53 4.42 -1.82
C TYR A 71 0.29 3.87 -1.11
N LEU A 72 0.44 2.74 -0.40
CA LEU A 72 -0.65 2.16 0.38
C LEU A 72 -1.14 3.12 1.47
N ASN A 73 -0.22 3.70 2.24
CA ASN A 73 -0.55 4.62 3.32
C ASN A 73 -1.22 5.92 2.81
N GLU A 74 -0.88 6.35 1.59
CA GLU A 74 -1.44 7.54 0.98
C GLU A 74 -2.82 7.30 0.35
N LYS A 75 -2.97 6.22 -0.42
CA LYS A 75 -4.12 6.00 -1.30
C LYS A 75 -5.17 5.05 -0.73
N TYR A 76 -4.82 4.25 0.26
CA TYR A 76 -5.68 3.21 0.79
C TYR A 76 -5.78 3.25 2.32
N TYR A 77 -6.75 2.55 2.85
CA TYR A 77 -6.71 2.00 4.20
C TYR A 77 -6.32 0.51 4.08
N PRO A 78 -5.04 0.18 4.32
CA PRO A 78 -4.60 -1.22 4.25
C PRO A 78 -5.10 -2.00 5.46
N VAL A 79 -5.79 -3.11 5.23
CA VAL A 79 -6.37 -3.97 6.26
C VAL A 79 -5.68 -5.32 6.28
N LYS A 80 -5.33 -5.80 7.49
CA LYS A 80 -4.91 -7.19 7.73
C LYS A 80 -6.11 -7.97 8.24
N LEU A 81 -6.53 -9.00 7.50
CA LEU A 81 -7.64 -9.87 7.88
C LEU A 81 -7.14 -11.30 8.09
N ASP A 82 -7.04 -11.73 9.34
CA ASP A 82 -6.80 -13.14 9.64
C ASP A 82 -8.08 -13.93 9.35
N ALA A 83 -8.00 -14.81 8.35
CA ALA A 83 -9.15 -15.63 7.93
C ALA A 83 -9.59 -16.64 9.00
N GLU A 84 -8.86 -16.77 10.10
CA GLU A 84 -9.19 -17.63 11.24
C GLU A 84 -9.38 -16.86 12.55
N GLN A 85 -9.52 -15.52 12.49
CA GLN A 85 -9.78 -14.71 13.69
C GLN A 85 -11.10 -15.10 14.36
N LYS A 86 -11.19 -14.88 15.67
CA LYS A 86 -12.35 -15.28 16.48
C LYS A 86 -13.35 -14.15 16.69
N GLU A 87 -12.87 -12.92 16.62
CA GLU A 87 -13.66 -11.71 16.83
C GLU A 87 -14.64 -11.54 15.65
N SER A 88 -15.91 -11.29 15.98
CA SER A 88 -16.95 -11.06 14.98
C SER A 88 -16.73 -9.72 14.27
N ILE A 89 -17.01 -9.65 12.98
CA ILE A 89 -16.99 -8.42 12.18
C ILE A 89 -18.44 -8.08 11.83
N THR A 90 -18.85 -6.82 12.09
CA THR A 90 -20.16 -6.32 11.67
C THR A 90 -19.99 -5.34 10.51
N PHE A 91 -20.62 -5.63 9.38
CA PHE A 91 -20.58 -4.79 8.19
C PHE A 91 -21.92 -4.80 7.46
N ALA A 92 -22.39 -3.61 7.04
CA ALA A 92 -23.65 -3.43 6.30
C ALA A 92 -24.88 -4.07 6.99
N GLY A 93 -24.91 -4.03 8.33
CA GLY A 93 -26.00 -4.60 9.13
C GLY A 93 -25.94 -6.12 9.29
N GLN A 94 -24.91 -6.78 8.77
CA GLN A 94 -24.68 -8.21 8.94
C GLN A 94 -23.48 -8.45 9.86
N THR A 95 -23.63 -9.41 10.78
CA THR A 95 -22.52 -9.90 11.62
C THR A 95 -21.96 -11.20 11.05
N PHE A 96 -20.65 -11.21 10.83
CA PHE A 96 -19.87 -12.34 10.34
C PHE A 96 -19.11 -12.93 11.52
N ASN A 97 -19.12 -14.24 11.63
CA ASN A 97 -18.54 -14.95 12.76
C ASN A 97 -17.46 -15.92 12.30
N PHE A 98 -16.67 -16.37 13.27
CA PHE A 98 -15.79 -17.51 13.09
C PHE A 98 -16.60 -18.81 13.01
N VAL A 99 -16.28 -19.65 12.02
CA VAL A 99 -16.89 -20.97 11.82
C VAL A 99 -15.84 -22.03 12.11
N ASP A 100 -16.07 -22.82 13.15
CA ASP A 100 -15.22 -23.96 13.51
C ASP A 100 -15.71 -25.22 12.80
N GLN A 101 -14.95 -25.70 11.83
CA GLN A 101 -15.21 -26.97 11.13
C GLN A 101 -14.16 -28.03 11.48
N GLY A 102 -13.42 -27.81 12.56
CA GLY A 102 -12.32 -28.68 12.99
C GLY A 102 -11.02 -28.39 12.25
N LYS A 103 -10.00 -29.15 12.62
CA LYS A 103 -8.60 -28.90 12.27
C LYS A 103 -8.37 -28.61 10.79
N GLY A 104 -7.89 -27.39 10.48
CA GLY A 104 -7.50 -26.96 9.13
C GLY A 104 -8.66 -26.64 8.17
N ARG A 105 -9.89 -26.53 8.67
CA ARG A 105 -11.07 -26.15 7.88
C ARG A 105 -11.86 -24.99 8.47
N SER A 106 -11.41 -24.47 9.60
CA SER A 106 -12.05 -23.32 10.26
C SER A 106 -11.77 -22.03 9.47
N TYR A 107 -12.72 -21.11 9.48
CA TYR A 107 -12.59 -19.84 8.77
C TYR A 107 -13.49 -18.76 9.39
N HIS A 108 -13.24 -17.51 9.02
CA HIS A 108 -14.11 -16.39 9.34
C HIS A 108 -15.05 -16.11 8.16
N GLU A 109 -16.35 -15.97 8.43
CA GLU A 109 -17.36 -15.74 7.36
C GLU A 109 -17.08 -14.48 6.54
N PHE A 110 -16.53 -13.43 7.16
CA PHE A 110 -16.16 -12.21 6.44
C PHE A 110 -15.03 -12.46 5.44
N ALA A 111 -14.03 -13.26 5.79
CA ALA A 111 -12.97 -13.64 4.86
C ALA A 111 -13.55 -14.41 3.65
N LEU A 112 -14.48 -15.34 3.91
CA LEU A 112 -15.18 -16.07 2.84
C LEU A 112 -15.99 -15.13 1.95
N ALA A 113 -16.69 -14.16 2.54
CA ALA A 113 -17.52 -13.19 1.81
C ALA A 113 -16.68 -12.29 0.89
N VAL A 114 -15.60 -11.67 1.41
CA VAL A 114 -14.77 -10.73 0.63
C VAL A 114 -13.92 -11.45 -0.43
N THR A 115 -13.63 -12.73 -0.24
CA THR A 115 -12.94 -13.58 -1.24
C THR A 115 -13.89 -14.25 -2.23
N ARG A 116 -15.18 -13.89 -2.19
CA ARG A 116 -16.23 -14.43 -3.06
C ARG A 116 -16.34 -15.96 -2.97
N GLY A 117 -16.21 -16.51 -1.78
CA GLY A 117 -16.34 -17.93 -1.51
C GLY A 117 -15.08 -18.77 -1.79
N GLN A 118 -13.96 -18.15 -2.16
CA GLN A 118 -12.70 -18.84 -2.47
C GLN A 118 -11.62 -18.52 -1.44
N LEU A 119 -11.52 -19.34 -0.40
CA LEU A 119 -10.48 -19.19 0.60
C LEU A 119 -9.15 -19.75 0.09
N SER A 120 -8.24 -18.85 -0.27
CA SER A 120 -6.83 -19.13 -0.54
C SER A 120 -5.96 -18.02 0.04
N TYR A 121 -4.72 -18.33 0.39
CA TYR A 121 -3.88 -17.39 1.11
C TYR A 121 -2.47 -17.29 0.52
N PRO A 122 -1.96 -16.04 0.36
CA PRO A 122 -2.64 -14.76 0.56
C PRO A 122 -3.69 -14.48 -0.50
N THR A 123 -4.70 -13.66 -0.18
CA THR A 123 -5.61 -13.07 -1.17
C THR A 123 -5.72 -11.57 -0.91
N LEU A 124 -5.52 -10.77 -1.96
CA LEU A 124 -5.70 -9.33 -1.92
C LEU A 124 -7.13 -8.98 -2.37
N VAL A 125 -7.85 -8.21 -1.55
CA VAL A 125 -9.19 -7.74 -1.90
C VAL A 125 -9.18 -6.21 -1.98
N PHE A 126 -9.62 -5.67 -3.11
CA PHE A 126 -9.75 -4.24 -3.34
C PHE A 126 -11.21 -3.83 -3.22
N ILE A 127 -11.47 -2.81 -2.41
CA ILE A 127 -12.81 -2.24 -2.15
C ILE A 127 -12.74 -0.75 -2.50
N ASP A 128 -13.77 -0.25 -3.19
CA ASP A 128 -13.85 1.15 -3.57
C ASP A 128 -14.37 2.05 -2.42
N GLU A 129 -14.43 3.34 -2.68
CA GLU A 129 -14.87 4.36 -1.71
C GLU A 129 -16.35 4.20 -1.34
N SER A 130 -17.15 3.52 -2.17
CA SER A 130 -18.55 3.18 -1.89
C SER A 130 -18.72 1.86 -1.14
N MET A 131 -17.62 1.26 -0.69
CA MET A 131 -17.59 -0.04 -0.01
C MET A 131 -18.00 -1.23 -0.90
N SER A 132 -17.87 -1.10 -2.22
CA SER A 132 -18.09 -2.18 -3.18
C SER A 132 -16.79 -2.92 -3.49
N ILE A 133 -16.84 -4.24 -3.52
CA ILE A 133 -15.66 -5.06 -3.88
C ILE A 133 -15.36 -4.87 -5.36
N ILE A 134 -14.23 -4.26 -5.67
CA ILE A 134 -13.72 -4.14 -7.04
C ILE A 134 -13.23 -5.50 -7.52
N GLN A 135 -12.26 -6.10 -6.78
CA GLN A 135 -11.65 -7.35 -7.18
C GLN A 135 -11.05 -8.09 -5.99
N SER A 136 -11.14 -9.44 -6.04
CA SER A 136 -10.39 -10.36 -5.19
C SER A 136 -9.33 -11.07 -6.03
N ILE A 137 -8.08 -11.03 -5.58
CA ILE A 137 -6.91 -11.53 -6.33
C ILE A 137 -6.16 -12.53 -5.47
N PRO A 138 -6.34 -13.84 -5.70
CA PRO A 138 -5.67 -14.87 -4.94
C PRO A 138 -4.20 -15.02 -5.30
N GLY A 139 -3.40 -15.44 -4.33
CA GLY A 139 -2.01 -15.83 -4.48
C GLY A 139 -0.99 -14.71 -4.22
N PHE A 140 0.24 -15.16 -3.97
CA PHE A 140 1.40 -14.29 -3.74
C PHE A 140 1.63 -13.32 -4.91
N ARG A 141 1.99 -12.08 -4.61
CA ARG A 141 2.42 -11.06 -5.58
C ARG A 141 3.79 -10.52 -5.18
N THR A 142 4.69 -10.46 -6.15
CA THR A 142 5.95 -9.72 -6.00
C THR A 142 5.67 -8.23 -5.84
N ALA A 143 6.65 -7.46 -5.35
CA ALA A 143 6.49 -6.01 -5.23
C ALA A 143 6.16 -5.33 -6.58
N GLN A 144 6.75 -5.81 -7.68
CA GLN A 144 6.50 -5.27 -9.02
C GLN A 144 5.07 -5.57 -9.49
N GLU A 145 4.60 -6.80 -9.34
CA GLU A 145 3.22 -7.16 -9.70
C GLU A 145 2.20 -6.43 -8.86
N PHE A 146 2.47 -6.32 -7.55
CA PHE A 146 1.58 -5.61 -6.64
C PHE A 146 1.55 -4.10 -6.92
N GLU A 147 2.68 -3.50 -7.27
CA GLU A 147 2.76 -2.09 -7.67
C GLU A 147 1.81 -1.79 -8.83
N ILE A 148 1.82 -2.62 -9.89
CA ILE A 148 0.93 -2.45 -11.05
C ILE A 148 -0.54 -2.58 -10.63
N ILE A 149 -0.86 -3.58 -9.82
CA ILE A 149 -2.23 -3.85 -9.37
C ILE A 149 -2.76 -2.73 -8.50
N MET A 150 -1.99 -2.31 -7.48
CA MET A 150 -2.45 -1.29 -6.55
C MET A 150 -2.61 0.08 -7.21
N THR A 151 -1.78 0.42 -8.20
CA THR A 151 -1.93 1.67 -8.96
C THR A 151 -3.09 1.59 -9.95
N TYR A 152 -3.35 0.44 -10.54
CA TYR A 152 -4.50 0.23 -11.43
C TYR A 152 -5.83 0.51 -10.73
N PHE A 153 -6.02 -0.01 -9.53
CA PHE A 153 -7.22 0.24 -8.75
C PHE A 153 -7.18 1.58 -8.02
N GLY A 154 -6.04 1.97 -7.46
CA GLY A 154 -5.88 3.19 -6.68
C GLY A 154 -6.19 4.46 -7.44
N GLU A 155 -5.85 4.48 -8.72
CA GLU A 155 -6.05 5.62 -9.61
C GLU A 155 -7.29 5.48 -10.51
N ASN A 156 -8.18 4.51 -10.23
CA ASN A 156 -9.40 4.24 -10.99
C ASN A 156 -9.17 3.84 -12.47
N ASN A 157 -7.96 3.47 -12.85
CA ASN A 157 -7.67 3.06 -14.23
C ASN A 157 -8.52 1.86 -14.69
N HIS A 158 -8.91 0.99 -13.75
CA HIS A 158 -9.79 -0.16 -14.01
C HIS A 158 -11.18 0.22 -14.57
N LYS A 159 -11.59 1.48 -14.44
CA LYS A 159 -12.87 1.99 -14.98
C LYS A 159 -12.76 2.37 -16.45
N GLU A 160 -11.56 2.64 -16.95
CA GLU A 160 -11.33 3.24 -18.27
C GLU A 160 -10.39 2.41 -19.15
N ILE A 161 -9.42 1.70 -18.57
CA ILE A 161 -8.34 1.05 -19.30
C ILE A 161 -8.41 -0.46 -19.04
N PRO A 162 -8.44 -1.31 -20.09
CA PRO A 162 -8.33 -2.75 -19.93
C PRO A 162 -7.02 -3.14 -19.21
N TRP A 163 -7.09 -4.14 -18.32
CA TRP A 163 -5.92 -4.60 -17.56
C TRP A 163 -4.71 -4.92 -18.44
N SER A 164 -4.89 -5.60 -19.56
CA SER A 164 -3.81 -5.99 -20.47
C SER A 164 -3.04 -4.77 -21.00
N SER A 165 -3.77 -3.72 -21.40
CA SER A 165 -3.17 -2.48 -21.88
C SER A 165 -2.45 -1.73 -20.76
N TYR A 166 -3.10 -1.61 -19.58
CA TYR A 166 -2.47 -0.96 -18.45
C TYR A 166 -1.18 -1.65 -18.02
N GLN A 167 -1.20 -2.98 -17.94
CA GLN A 167 -0.05 -3.77 -17.54
C GLN A 167 1.12 -3.65 -18.54
N SER A 168 0.82 -3.66 -19.86
CA SER A 168 1.87 -3.55 -20.91
C SER A 168 2.56 -2.18 -20.92
N ASP A 169 1.79 -1.13 -20.66
CA ASP A 169 2.26 0.26 -20.76
C ASP A 169 2.74 0.83 -19.41
N TYR A 170 2.72 0.01 -18.37
CA TYR A 170 3.03 0.46 -17.02
C TYR A 170 4.48 0.90 -16.85
N VAL A 171 4.66 2.15 -16.43
CA VAL A 171 5.97 2.68 -16.04
C VAL A 171 6.10 2.63 -14.52
N PRO A 172 7.08 1.86 -13.97
CA PRO A 172 7.28 1.75 -12.54
C PRO A 172 7.47 3.10 -11.84
N MET A 173 6.88 3.27 -10.66
CA MET A 173 6.94 4.51 -9.88
C MET A 173 8.37 5.01 -9.67
N ARG A 174 9.31 4.10 -9.41
CA ARG A 174 10.74 4.45 -9.27
C ARG A 174 11.34 5.15 -10.49
N LEU A 175 10.84 4.87 -11.69
CA LEU A 175 11.31 5.50 -12.93
C LEU A 175 10.65 6.86 -13.12
N LYS A 176 9.37 7.00 -12.79
CA LYS A 176 8.65 8.28 -12.79
C LYS A 176 9.36 9.30 -11.89
N PHE A 177 9.73 8.91 -10.66
CA PHE A 177 10.48 9.80 -9.75
C PHE A 177 11.85 10.24 -10.30
N LYS A 178 12.57 9.35 -11.00
CA LYS A 178 13.84 9.72 -11.64
C LYS A 178 13.66 10.72 -12.76
N GLU A 179 12.67 10.52 -13.60
CA GLU A 179 12.36 11.46 -14.71
C GLU A 179 11.95 12.83 -14.20
N ASP A 180 11.10 12.90 -13.16
CA ASP A 180 10.66 14.15 -12.56
C ASP A 180 11.83 14.90 -11.90
N LYS A 181 12.75 14.18 -11.26
CA LYS A 181 13.97 14.77 -10.70
C LYS A 181 14.87 15.34 -11.78
N LEU A 182 15.11 14.59 -12.87
CA LEU A 182 15.92 15.03 -14.00
C LEU A 182 15.31 16.24 -14.70
N LYS A 183 13.99 16.30 -14.85
CA LYS A 183 13.29 17.46 -15.42
C LYS A 183 13.44 18.71 -14.55
N LYS A 184 13.44 18.56 -13.22
CA LYS A 184 13.64 19.67 -12.28
C LYS A 184 15.09 20.17 -12.23
N GLU A 185 16.05 19.31 -12.52
CA GLU A 185 17.49 19.63 -12.53
C GLU A 185 17.97 20.19 -13.88
N GLN A 186 17.16 20.16 -14.95
CA GLN A 186 17.51 20.78 -16.22
C GLN A 186 17.38 22.31 -16.07
N PRO A 187 18.47 23.09 -16.35
CA PRO A 187 18.39 24.55 -16.33
C PRO A 187 17.39 25.01 -17.41
N ILE A 188 16.54 25.95 -17.03
CA ILE A 188 15.62 26.63 -17.97
C ILE A 188 16.51 27.32 -19.00
N VAL A 189 16.64 26.74 -20.20
CA VAL A 189 17.31 27.40 -21.31
C VAL A 189 16.36 28.53 -21.76
N PRO A 190 16.73 29.80 -21.57
CA PRO A 190 15.86 30.87 -22.01
C PRO A 190 15.70 30.80 -23.54
N ALA A 191 14.46 30.86 -24.00
CA ALA A 191 14.15 30.91 -25.41
C ALA A 191 14.98 32.00 -26.07
N LYS A 192 15.81 31.65 -27.04
CA LYS A 192 16.53 32.65 -27.87
C LYS A 192 15.50 33.53 -28.53
N PHE A 193 15.45 34.76 -28.10
CA PHE A 193 14.65 35.81 -28.74
C PHE A 193 15.28 36.09 -30.12
N ASN A 194 14.73 35.50 -31.16
CA ASN A 194 15.10 35.84 -32.53
C ASN A 194 14.47 37.21 -32.86
N GLY A 195 15.17 38.26 -32.50
CA GLY A 195 14.85 39.57 -33.00
C GLY A 195 15.25 39.70 -34.47
N ASN A 196 14.32 39.48 -35.38
CA ASN A 196 14.44 39.99 -36.76
C ASN A 196 14.04 41.45 -36.77
N ARG A 197 15.01 42.29 -37.13
CA ARG A 197 14.77 43.62 -37.65
C ARG A 197 14.54 43.54 -39.15
#